data_478a6888014a8604f3b2a821ec0ec677
#
_entry.id   478a6888014a8604f3b2a821ec0ec677
#
_cell.length_a   1.000
_cell.length_b   1.000
_cell.length_c   1.000
_cell.angle_alpha   90.00
_cell.angle_beta   90.00
_cell.angle_gamma   90.00
#
_symmetry.space_group_name_H-M   'P 1'
#
loop_
_entity.id
_entity.type
_entity.pdbx_description
1 polymer ?
#
loop_
_entity_poly.entity_id
_entity_poly.type
_entity_poly.pdbx_seq_one_letter_code
_entity_poly.pdbx_strand_id
1 'polypeptide(L)'
;MELLHSYAFSNFQSFHEEVEVDFTINRKTAMTNWMADAETGERLSKLMAVVGPNGSGKTAILKPLAFLSWFIGQSFQNPPEAAIPVTPHFSYVNEPTKFECTVDFDGSLWRYELTCTPERVLHEALYKKIERFNYVFVRDWDDATKSYAVKQQDFGLKPAEAIKVRQNVSLVSWAAQYNVPLAQRMAAAYVITNVNIQGRVPMGDQALLDASRHFSLKSDQFKHAGELLSSWDFGLHGVDLIEVSLNPQAPEQKIWIPLGKHFSRNNEVSLPFALESTGTQGAFVLLSRLLETLEIGGLAVIDEFESDLHPHMLEPILDLFANPKTNPHNAQLIFTCHAIEVLNLVNKAQVMLVQKNQDCESSACRLDEVGGIRPDDNFYAKYMAGAYGATPNL
;
A
#
# COMPACT_ATOMS: atom_id res chain seq x y z
N MET A 1 4.50 13.84 -8.77
CA MET A 1 4.77 13.01 -7.58
C MET A 1 3.47 12.86 -6.82
N GLU A 2 3.14 11.67 -6.40
CA GLU A 2 1.85 11.36 -5.79
C GLU A 2 2.12 11.02 -4.32
N LEU A 3 1.74 11.93 -3.41
CA LEU A 3 1.89 11.71 -1.98
C LEU A 3 0.52 11.47 -1.35
N LEU A 4 0.38 10.39 -0.61
CA LEU A 4 -0.80 10.10 0.19
C LEU A 4 -0.81 11.02 1.42
N HIS A 5 -1.88 11.80 1.58
CA HIS A 5 -2.13 12.60 2.77
C HIS A 5 -2.87 11.79 3.83
N SER A 6 -4.02 11.25 3.46
CA SER A 6 -4.81 10.39 4.34
C SER A 6 -5.70 9.45 3.54
N TYR A 7 -6.17 8.42 4.18
CA TYR A 7 -7.31 7.64 3.73
C TYR A 7 -8.18 7.26 4.93
N ALA A 8 -9.47 7.17 4.70
CA ALA A 8 -10.44 6.74 5.69
C ALA A 8 -11.35 5.66 5.12
N PHE A 9 -11.89 4.85 6.00
CA PHE A 9 -12.86 3.83 5.65
C PHE A 9 -13.77 3.49 6.84
N SER A 10 -14.97 3.00 6.55
CA SER A 10 -15.91 2.48 7.55
C SER A 10 -16.69 1.29 7.02
N ASN A 11 -17.21 0.49 7.94
CA ASN A 11 -17.92 -0.76 7.67
C ASN A 11 -17.17 -1.67 6.71
N PHE A 12 -15.91 -1.96 7.04
CA PHE A 12 -15.04 -2.79 6.21
C PHE A 12 -14.34 -3.86 7.07
N GLN A 13 -14.57 -5.12 6.76
CA GLN A 13 -14.03 -6.30 7.46
C GLN A 13 -14.32 -6.27 8.96
N SER A 14 -13.31 -6.10 9.83
CA SER A 14 -13.48 -6.04 11.29
C SER A 14 -13.72 -4.62 11.82
N PHE A 15 -13.73 -3.62 10.98
CA PHE A 15 -13.99 -2.22 11.35
C PHE A 15 -15.42 -1.84 10.98
N HIS A 16 -16.22 -1.43 11.96
CA HIS A 16 -17.53 -0.82 11.71
C HIS A 16 -17.42 0.70 11.69
N GLU A 17 -16.88 1.28 12.75
CA GLU A 17 -16.67 2.72 12.86
C GLU A 17 -15.62 3.20 11.87
N GLU A 18 -15.66 4.50 11.57
CA GLU A 18 -14.68 5.13 10.67
C GLU A 18 -13.28 5.12 11.27
N VAL A 19 -12.33 4.76 10.46
CA VAL A 19 -10.89 4.84 10.75
C VAL A 19 -10.24 5.73 9.71
N GLU A 20 -9.50 6.72 10.17
CA GLU A 20 -8.61 7.54 9.34
C GLU A 20 -7.15 7.18 9.60
N VAL A 21 -6.39 7.00 8.54
CA VAL A 21 -4.93 6.88 8.56
C VAL A 21 -4.35 8.13 7.94
N ASP A 22 -3.82 9.01 8.78
CA ASP A 22 -3.35 10.34 8.43
C ASP A 22 -1.81 10.38 8.44
N PHE A 23 -1.21 10.73 7.31
CA PHE A 23 0.24 10.90 7.14
C PHE A 23 0.69 12.34 7.43
N THR A 24 -0.22 13.28 7.70
CA THR A 24 0.16 14.66 7.95
C THR A 24 0.92 14.82 9.27
N ILE A 25 1.91 15.67 9.26
CA ILE A 25 2.75 15.98 10.42
C ILE A 25 2.66 17.47 10.72
N ASN A 26 2.45 17.78 12.01
CA ASN A 26 2.40 19.16 12.45
C ASN A 26 3.71 19.89 12.07
N ARG A 27 3.59 21.04 11.39
CA ARG A 27 4.71 21.85 10.94
C ARG A 27 5.61 22.38 12.05
N LYS A 28 5.13 22.38 13.31
CA LYS A 28 5.94 22.69 14.49
C LYS A 28 6.93 21.57 14.85
N THR A 29 6.72 20.34 14.34
CA THR A 29 7.66 19.24 14.51
C THR A 29 8.92 19.53 13.70
N ALA A 30 10.10 19.32 14.30
CA ALA A 30 11.36 19.51 13.60
C ALA A 30 11.44 18.57 12.38
N MET A 31 11.90 19.11 11.24
CA MET A 31 12.04 18.33 10.00
C MET A 31 13.07 17.22 10.19
N THR A 32 12.75 16.04 9.71
CA THR A 32 13.64 14.87 9.67
C THR A 32 13.63 14.25 8.27
N ASN A 33 14.56 13.35 8.00
CA ASN A 33 14.59 12.62 6.73
C ASN A 33 13.36 11.71 6.50
N TRP A 34 12.59 11.44 7.54
CA TRP A 34 11.33 10.69 7.50
C TRP A 34 10.12 11.48 7.04
N MET A 35 10.31 12.74 6.70
CA MET A 35 9.26 13.66 6.32
C MET A 35 9.52 14.23 4.93
N ALA A 36 8.46 14.65 4.25
CA ALA A 36 8.48 15.39 3.01
C ALA A 36 7.51 16.55 3.09
N ASP A 37 7.88 17.70 2.53
CA ASP A 37 6.93 18.78 2.30
C ASP A 37 6.27 18.56 0.92
N ALA A 38 4.95 18.42 0.90
CA ALA A 38 4.16 18.28 -0.32
C ALA A 38 4.12 19.63 -1.07
N GLU A 39 3.91 19.58 -2.39
CA GLU A 39 3.76 20.81 -3.21
C GLU A 39 2.56 21.65 -2.76
N THR A 40 1.53 21.01 -2.23
CA THR A 40 0.33 21.65 -1.67
C THR A 40 0.56 22.31 -0.32
N GLY A 41 1.75 22.17 0.25
CA GLY A 41 2.18 22.87 1.44
C GLY A 41 2.02 22.11 2.75
N GLU A 42 1.48 20.90 2.76
CA GLU A 42 1.42 20.05 3.96
C GLU A 42 2.75 19.31 4.17
N ARG A 43 3.05 18.98 5.43
CA ARG A 43 4.16 18.09 5.75
C ARG A 43 3.65 16.68 5.96
N LEU A 44 4.26 15.71 5.29
CA LEU A 44 3.83 14.32 5.29
C LEU A 44 4.92 13.40 5.82
N SER A 45 4.50 12.35 6.49
CA SER A 45 5.38 11.21 6.81
C SER A 45 5.64 10.35 5.58
N LYS A 46 6.88 9.90 5.41
CA LYS A 46 7.24 8.87 4.43
C LYS A 46 6.96 7.46 4.92
N LEU A 47 6.61 7.30 6.19
CA LEU A 47 6.46 6.01 6.83
C LEU A 47 5.24 5.96 7.74
N MET A 48 4.52 4.83 7.74
CA MET A 48 3.48 4.51 8.70
C MET A 48 3.57 3.04 9.11
N ALA A 49 3.91 2.80 10.38
CA ALA A 49 3.94 1.47 10.96
C ALA A 49 2.60 1.15 11.64
N VAL A 50 2.00 0.01 11.29
CA VAL A 50 0.73 -0.47 11.87
C VAL A 50 1.04 -1.60 12.84
N VAL A 51 0.80 -1.39 14.12
CA VAL A 51 1.11 -2.35 15.18
C VAL A 51 -0.12 -2.70 16.00
N GLY A 52 -0.12 -3.89 16.58
CA GLY A 52 -1.22 -4.39 17.40
C GLY A 52 -1.19 -5.92 17.53
N PRO A 53 -2.04 -6.50 18.39
CA PRO A 53 -2.10 -7.95 18.59
C PRO A 53 -2.46 -8.73 17.33
N ASN A 54 -2.21 -10.05 17.35
CA ASN A 54 -2.70 -10.93 16.30
C ASN A 54 -4.24 -10.89 16.24
N GLY A 55 -4.77 -10.85 15.01
CA GLY A 55 -6.22 -10.78 14.80
C GLY A 55 -6.86 -9.41 15.11
N SER A 56 -6.09 -8.37 15.46
CA SER A 56 -6.63 -7.03 15.76
C SER A 56 -7.20 -6.30 14.55
N GLY A 57 -6.82 -6.68 13.31
CA GLY A 57 -7.25 -6.00 12.09
C GLY A 57 -6.14 -5.26 11.35
N LYS A 58 -4.85 -5.46 11.69
CA LYS A 58 -3.72 -4.79 11.02
C LYS A 58 -3.77 -4.89 9.50
N THR A 59 -3.90 -6.11 8.96
CA THR A 59 -4.04 -6.33 7.51
C THR A 59 -5.25 -5.60 6.93
N ALA A 60 -6.36 -5.53 7.69
CA ALA A 60 -7.59 -4.88 7.22
C ALA A 60 -7.43 -3.35 7.07
N ILE A 61 -6.49 -2.71 7.78
CA ILE A 61 -6.13 -1.30 7.57
C ILE A 61 -5.45 -1.09 6.20
N LEU A 62 -4.64 -2.04 5.73
CA LEU A 62 -3.92 -1.91 4.46
C LEU A 62 -4.80 -2.14 3.23
N LYS A 63 -5.80 -3.02 3.35
CA LYS A 63 -6.64 -3.46 2.23
C LYS A 63 -7.41 -2.34 1.51
N PRO A 64 -7.90 -1.27 2.16
CA PRO A 64 -8.54 -0.16 1.47
C PRO A 64 -7.68 0.46 0.37
N LEU A 65 -6.37 0.61 0.60
CA LEU A 65 -5.44 1.15 -0.41
C LEU A 65 -5.30 0.21 -1.62
N ALA A 66 -5.15 -1.09 -1.38
CA ALA A 66 -5.09 -2.08 -2.45
C ALA A 66 -6.42 -2.16 -3.22
N PHE A 67 -7.55 -2.09 -2.51
CA PHE A 67 -8.88 -2.08 -3.11
C PHE A 67 -9.10 -0.83 -3.98
N LEU A 68 -8.84 0.36 -3.45
CA LEU A 68 -9.04 1.62 -4.18
C LEU A 68 -8.14 1.69 -5.42
N SER A 69 -6.86 1.29 -5.31
CA SER A 69 -5.95 1.22 -6.44
C SER A 69 -6.49 0.32 -7.56
N TRP A 70 -6.96 -0.88 -7.19
CA TRP A 70 -7.59 -1.79 -8.15
C TRP A 70 -8.91 -1.23 -8.70
N PHE A 71 -9.77 -0.68 -7.85
CA PHE A 71 -11.11 -0.22 -8.25
C PHE A 71 -11.02 0.96 -9.22
N ILE A 72 -10.18 1.94 -8.91
CA ILE A 72 -9.93 3.12 -9.75
C ILE A 72 -9.23 2.74 -11.05
N GLY A 73 -8.24 1.82 -10.99
CA GLY A 73 -7.40 1.48 -12.13
C GLY A 73 -7.97 0.42 -13.06
N GLN A 74 -8.61 -0.62 -12.50
CA GLN A 74 -8.83 -1.87 -13.23
C GLN A 74 -10.28 -2.38 -13.21
N SER A 75 -11.19 -1.78 -12.43
CA SER A 75 -12.56 -2.30 -12.28
C SER A 75 -13.36 -2.38 -13.58
N PHE A 76 -12.96 -1.66 -14.64
CA PHE A 76 -13.55 -1.80 -15.97
C PHE A 76 -13.49 -3.24 -16.51
N GLN A 77 -12.43 -3.98 -16.14
CA GLN A 77 -12.24 -5.38 -16.56
C GLN A 77 -13.17 -6.36 -15.82
N ASN A 78 -13.83 -5.90 -14.75
CA ASN A 78 -14.73 -6.73 -13.96
C ASN A 78 -15.91 -7.19 -14.81
N PRO A 79 -16.31 -8.47 -14.80
CA PRO A 79 -17.50 -8.92 -15.48
C PRO A 79 -18.74 -8.15 -15.00
N PRO A 80 -19.73 -7.90 -15.87
CA PRO A 80 -20.94 -7.14 -15.48
C PRO A 80 -21.69 -7.70 -14.27
N GLU A 81 -21.69 -9.03 -14.13
CA GLU A 81 -22.39 -9.75 -13.06
C GLU A 81 -21.53 -9.92 -11.78
N ALA A 82 -20.25 -9.55 -11.83
CA ALA A 82 -19.38 -9.74 -10.69
C ALA A 82 -19.68 -8.72 -9.58
N ALA A 83 -19.67 -9.21 -8.34
CA ALA A 83 -19.78 -8.34 -7.18
C ALA A 83 -18.56 -7.42 -7.07
N ILE A 84 -18.75 -6.26 -6.47
CA ILE A 84 -17.64 -5.44 -5.95
C ILE A 84 -17.05 -6.22 -4.77
N PRO A 85 -15.74 -6.49 -4.76
CA PRO A 85 -15.13 -7.35 -3.75
C PRO A 85 -14.88 -6.59 -2.44
N VAL A 86 -15.93 -6.03 -1.85
CA VAL A 86 -15.93 -5.45 -0.51
C VAL A 86 -16.59 -6.40 0.47
N THR A 87 -16.11 -6.40 1.70
CA THR A 87 -16.66 -7.23 2.78
C THR A 87 -17.04 -6.31 3.93
N PRO A 88 -18.31 -5.97 4.11
CA PRO A 88 -18.79 -5.23 5.28
C PRO A 88 -18.49 -6.00 6.58
N HIS A 89 -18.55 -5.31 7.71
CA HIS A 89 -18.48 -5.97 9.01
C HIS A 89 -19.65 -6.96 9.16
N PHE A 90 -19.38 -8.15 9.70
CA PHE A 90 -20.33 -9.27 9.73
C PHE A 90 -21.63 -8.95 10.51
N SER A 91 -21.60 -7.99 11.45
CA SER A 91 -22.79 -7.53 12.18
C SER A 91 -23.55 -6.43 11.44
N TYR A 92 -22.96 -5.81 10.41
CA TYR A 92 -23.51 -4.65 9.69
C TYR A 92 -23.53 -4.88 8.18
N VAL A 93 -23.84 -6.10 7.78
CA VAL A 93 -23.79 -6.55 6.36
C VAL A 93 -24.74 -5.79 5.43
N ASN A 94 -25.78 -5.15 5.98
CA ASN A 94 -26.74 -4.35 5.21
C ASN A 94 -26.36 -2.87 5.11
N GLU A 95 -25.30 -2.45 5.78
CA GLU A 95 -24.79 -1.10 5.70
C GLU A 95 -23.71 -1.01 4.59
N PRO A 96 -23.62 0.12 3.89
CA PRO A 96 -22.61 0.28 2.86
C PRO A 96 -21.20 0.42 3.47
N THR A 97 -20.21 -0.02 2.72
CA THR A 97 -18.80 0.29 2.99
C THR A 97 -18.46 1.65 2.39
N LYS A 98 -17.72 2.47 3.15
CA LYS A 98 -17.25 3.78 2.69
C LYS A 98 -15.73 3.82 2.64
N PHE A 99 -15.22 4.56 1.68
CA PHE A 99 -13.80 4.85 1.51
C PHE A 99 -13.62 6.32 1.13
N GLU A 100 -12.58 6.93 1.67
CA GLU A 100 -12.08 8.23 1.25
C GLU A 100 -10.55 8.15 1.10
N CYS A 101 -9.98 8.86 0.14
CA CYS A 101 -8.55 8.95 -0.05
C CYS A 101 -8.18 10.35 -0.52
N THR A 102 -7.24 11.00 0.18
CA THR A 102 -6.72 12.32 -0.15
C THR A 102 -5.26 12.20 -0.56
N VAL A 103 -4.96 12.63 -1.78
CA VAL A 103 -3.62 12.52 -2.40
C VAL A 103 -3.18 13.83 -3.03
N ASP A 104 -1.88 14.08 -2.99
CA ASP A 104 -1.24 15.10 -3.81
C ASP A 104 -0.95 14.50 -5.19
N PHE A 105 -1.59 15.01 -6.22
CA PHE A 105 -1.47 14.50 -7.57
C PHE A 105 -1.41 15.68 -8.55
N ASP A 106 -0.40 15.69 -9.41
CA ASP A 106 -0.24 16.71 -10.45
C ASP A 106 -0.28 18.16 -9.89
N GLY A 107 0.45 18.37 -8.78
CA GLY A 107 0.58 19.67 -8.11
C GLY A 107 -0.70 20.19 -7.44
N SER A 108 -1.67 19.35 -7.23
CA SER A 108 -2.95 19.70 -6.58
C SER A 108 -3.37 18.64 -5.58
N LEU A 109 -4.13 19.04 -4.57
CA LEU A 109 -4.71 18.09 -3.63
C LEU A 109 -6.05 17.58 -4.17
N TRP A 110 -6.18 16.25 -4.22
CA TRP A 110 -7.36 15.57 -4.71
C TRP A 110 -7.97 14.71 -3.60
N ARG A 111 -9.28 14.59 -3.62
CA ARG A 111 -10.00 13.69 -2.73
C ARG A 111 -10.96 12.83 -3.55
N TYR A 112 -10.85 11.53 -3.36
CA TYR A 112 -11.74 10.53 -3.95
C TYR A 112 -12.61 9.93 -2.85
N GLU A 113 -13.91 9.88 -3.08
CA GLU A 113 -14.90 9.31 -2.17
C GLU A 113 -15.65 8.17 -2.86
N LEU A 114 -15.86 7.06 -2.13
CA LEU A 114 -16.60 5.91 -2.61
C LEU A 114 -17.46 5.34 -1.49
N THR A 115 -18.75 5.19 -1.76
CA THR A 115 -19.68 4.41 -0.94
C THR A 115 -20.26 3.30 -1.80
N CYS A 116 -20.11 2.06 -1.38
CA CYS A 116 -20.56 0.90 -2.16
C CYS A 116 -21.07 -0.24 -1.30
N THR A 117 -21.82 -1.13 -1.93
CA THR A 117 -22.16 -2.46 -1.43
C THR A 117 -21.52 -3.50 -2.36
N PRO A 118 -21.57 -4.80 -2.05
CA PRO A 118 -21.15 -5.83 -3.00
C PRO A 118 -21.88 -5.76 -4.35
N GLU A 119 -23.09 -5.25 -4.38
CA GLU A 119 -23.93 -5.20 -5.58
C GLU A 119 -23.62 -3.97 -6.46
N ARG A 120 -23.33 -2.82 -5.82
CA ARG A 120 -23.19 -1.57 -6.58
C ARG A 120 -22.47 -0.44 -5.84
N VAL A 121 -21.99 0.51 -6.64
CA VAL A 121 -21.64 1.84 -6.16
C VAL A 121 -22.91 2.59 -5.78
N LEU A 122 -22.95 3.20 -4.60
CA LEU A 122 -24.02 4.10 -4.16
C LEU A 122 -23.64 5.56 -4.36
N HIS A 123 -22.39 5.90 -4.05
CA HIS A 123 -21.80 7.22 -4.23
C HIS A 123 -20.37 7.08 -4.72
N GLU A 124 -19.96 7.90 -5.67
CA GLU A 124 -18.58 8.01 -6.12
C GLU A 124 -18.33 9.47 -6.51
N ALA A 125 -17.30 10.08 -5.94
CA ALA A 125 -16.98 11.46 -6.23
C ALA A 125 -15.47 11.70 -6.28
N LEU A 126 -15.07 12.64 -7.11
CA LEU A 126 -13.72 13.17 -7.19
C LEU A 126 -13.76 14.68 -7.00
N TYR A 127 -12.93 15.16 -6.08
CA TYR A 127 -12.78 16.58 -5.80
C TYR A 127 -11.35 17.01 -6.03
N LYS A 128 -11.20 18.26 -6.47
CA LYS A 128 -9.92 18.96 -6.57
C LYS A 128 -9.93 20.17 -5.65
N LYS A 129 -8.89 20.37 -4.83
CA LYS A 129 -8.72 21.56 -4.00
C LYS A 129 -8.10 22.70 -4.83
N ILE A 130 -8.78 23.82 -4.90
CA ILE A 130 -8.25 25.10 -5.38
C ILE A 130 -8.10 25.98 -4.15
N GLU A 131 -9.10 26.75 -3.74
CA GLU A 131 -9.19 27.37 -2.40
C GLU A 131 -9.90 26.40 -1.43
N ARG A 132 -10.92 25.72 -1.93
CA ARG A 132 -11.71 24.68 -1.27
C ARG A 132 -11.85 23.48 -2.21
N PHE A 133 -12.30 22.36 -1.69
CA PHE A 133 -12.64 21.21 -2.53
C PHE A 133 -13.85 21.51 -3.42
N ASN A 134 -13.66 21.39 -4.73
CA ASN A 134 -14.69 21.50 -5.75
C ASN A 134 -14.82 20.15 -6.45
N TYR A 135 -16.05 19.72 -6.70
CA TYR A 135 -16.24 18.45 -7.38
C TYR A 135 -15.77 18.51 -8.85
N VAL A 136 -15.13 17.46 -9.28
CA VAL A 136 -14.78 17.20 -10.68
C VAL A 136 -15.85 16.30 -11.30
N PHE A 137 -16.24 15.27 -10.54
CA PHE A 137 -17.49 14.55 -10.80
C PHE A 137 -18.12 14.08 -9.48
N VAL A 138 -19.42 13.82 -9.55
CA VAL A 138 -20.22 13.14 -8.53
C VAL A 138 -21.17 12.20 -9.24
N ARG A 139 -21.22 10.96 -8.80
CA ARG A 139 -22.11 9.90 -9.28
C ARG A 139 -22.88 9.33 -8.10
N ASP A 140 -24.18 9.47 -8.12
CA ASP A 140 -25.08 9.01 -7.07
C ASP A 140 -26.07 8.01 -7.61
N TRP A 141 -26.31 6.91 -6.89
CA TRP A 141 -27.40 6.01 -7.16
C TRP A 141 -28.71 6.58 -6.61
N ASP A 142 -29.71 6.67 -7.45
CA ASP A 142 -31.07 7.05 -7.06
C ASP A 142 -31.95 5.80 -6.97
N ASP A 143 -32.33 5.45 -5.75
CA ASP A 143 -33.12 4.25 -5.50
C ASP A 143 -34.56 4.37 -6.00
N ALA A 144 -35.09 5.58 -6.13
CA ALA A 144 -36.45 5.83 -6.63
C ALA A 144 -36.53 5.63 -8.15
N THR A 145 -35.53 6.11 -8.90
CA THR A 145 -35.49 5.98 -10.36
C THR A 145 -34.72 4.74 -10.83
N LYS A 146 -34.03 4.03 -9.90
CA LYS A 146 -33.14 2.90 -10.20
C LYS A 146 -32.09 3.23 -11.26
N SER A 147 -31.52 4.42 -11.17
CA SER A 147 -30.55 4.94 -12.14
C SER A 147 -29.47 5.78 -11.45
N TYR A 148 -28.38 6.05 -12.16
CA TYR A 148 -27.35 6.95 -11.69
C TYR A 148 -27.57 8.38 -12.14
N ALA A 149 -27.48 9.32 -11.21
CA ALA A 149 -27.28 10.74 -11.51
C ALA A 149 -25.78 11.02 -11.56
N VAL A 150 -25.28 11.57 -12.67
CA VAL A 150 -23.86 11.94 -12.83
C VAL A 150 -23.75 13.43 -13.12
N LYS A 151 -22.99 14.12 -12.26
CA LYS A 151 -22.60 15.52 -12.45
C LYS A 151 -21.10 15.58 -12.66
N GLN A 152 -20.62 16.45 -13.54
CA GLN A 152 -19.19 16.61 -13.78
C GLN A 152 -18.84 18.06 -14.14
N GLN A 153 -17.63 18.49 -13.74
CA GLN A 153 -17.03 19.76 -14.11
C GLN A 153 -15.62 19.45 -14.65
N ASP A 154 -15.41 19.70 -15.94
CA ASP A 154 -14.13 19.52 -16.62
C ASP A 154 -13.49 18.12 -16.52
N PHE A 155 -14.28 17.08 -16.15
CA PHE A 155 -13.79 15.71 -16.14
C PHE A 155 -13.55 15.17 -17.55
N GLY A 156 -14.40 15.59 -18.50
CA GLY A 156 -14.21 15.30 -19.91
C GLY A 156 -14.87 14.00 -20.40
N LEU A 157 -15.61 13.26 -19.58
CA LEU A 157 -16.38 12.11 -20.03
C LEU A 157 -17.68 12.58 -20.70
N LYS A 158 -17.97 12.07 -21.91
CA LYS A 158 -19.22 12.42 -22.61
C LYS A 158 -20.43 11.97 -21.79
N PRO A 159 -21.48 12.81 -21.63
CA PRO A 159 -22.68 12.45 -20.86
C PRO A 159 -23.32 11.13 -21.28
N ALA A 160 -23.34 10.85 -22.59
CA ALA A 160 -23.86 9.59 -23.12
C ALA A 160 -23.05 8.35 -22.70
N GLU A 161 -21.78 8.51 -22.35
CA GLU A 161 -20.94 7.42 -21.81
C GLU A 161 -21.06 7.34 -20.29
N ALA A 162 -21.19 8.47 -19.59
CA ALA A 162 -21.34 8.52 -18.15
C ALA A 162 -22.56 7.73 -17.64
N ILE A 163 -23.66 7.75 -18.36
CA ILE A 163 -24.88 6.99 -18.00
C ILE A 163 -24.79 5.48 -18.24
N LYS A 164 -23.77 5.02 -19.01
CA LYS A 164 -23.55 3.59 -19.30
C LYS A 164 -22.63 2.92 -18.29
N VAL A 165 -22.03 3.68 -17.38
CA VAL A 165 -21.08 3.13 -16.39
C VAL A 165 -21.78 2.06 -15.55
N ARG A 166 -21.23 0.86 -15.58
CA ARG A 166 -21.79 -0.29 -14.84
C ARG A 166 -21.77 -0.03 -13.34
N GLN A 167 -22.72 -0.64 -12.64
CA GLN A 167 -22.89 -0.46 -11.20
C GLN A 167 -21.69 -0.94 -10.36
N ASN A 168 -20.88 -1.85 -10.90
CA ASN A 168 -19.72 -2.47 -10.25
C ASN A 168 -18.38 -1.93 -10.75
N VAL A 169 -18.37 -0.78 -11.41
CA VAL A 169 -17.18 -0.19 -12.04
C VAL A 169 -17.02 1.27 -11.58
N SER A 170 -15.79 1.70 -11.31
CA SER A 170 -15.45 3.09 -11.05
C SER A 170 -15.67 3.96 -12.29
N LEU A 171 -16.19 5.17 -12.09
CA LEU A 171 -16.31 6.16 -13.15
C LEU A 171 -14.94 6.53 -13.73
N VAL A 172 -13.88 6.53 -12.90
CA VAL A 172 -12.49 6.77 -13.34
C VAL A 172 -12.01 5.63 -14.23
N SER A 173 -12.15 4.38 -13.80
CA SER A 173 -11.76 3.20 -14.58
C SER A 173 -12.47 3.14 -15.92
N TRP A 174 -13.77 3.47 -15.93
CA TRP A 174 -14.56 3.57 -17.16
C TRP A 174 -14.06 4.69 -18.07
N ALA A 175 -13.92 5.90 -17.55
CA ALA A 175 -13.51 7.07 -18.32
C ALA A 175 -12.11 6.93 -18.94
N ALA A 176 -11.21 6.21 -18.29
CA ALA A 176 -9.89 5.92 -18.82
C ALA A 176 -9.94 5.14 -20.15
N GLN A 177 -10.93 4.25 -20.34
CA GLN A 177 -11.14 3.51 -21.59
C GLN A 177 -11.68 4.41 -22.72
N TYR A 178 -12.28 5.54 -22.37
CA TYR A 178 -12.81 6.53 -23.32
C TYR A 178 -11.87 7.73 -23.51
N ASN A 179 -10.59 7.53 -23.24
CA ASN A 179 -9.51 8.51 -23.47
C ASN A 179 -9.69 9.84 -22.72
N VAL A 180 -10.27 9.80 -21.51
CA VAL A 180 -10.28 10.96 -20.60
C VAL A 180 -8.89 11.10 -19.98
N PRO A 181 -8.12 12.18 -20.27
CA PRO A 181 -6.69 12.24 -19.88
C PRO A 181 -6.46 12.18 -18.38
N LEU A 182 -7.31 12.86 -17.59
CA LEU A 182 -7.24 12.81 -16.13
C LEU A 182 -7.48 11.38 -15.61
N ALA A 183 -8.51 10.72 -16.13
CA ALA A 183 -8.86 9.36 -15.74
C ALA A 183 -7.76 8.36 -16.10
N GLN A 184 -7.13 8.50 -17.27
CA GLN A 184 -6.00 7.65 -17.67
C GLN A 184 -4.81 7.80 -16.71
N ARG A 185 -4.47 9.03 -16.31
CA ARG A 185 -3.38 9.26 -15.34
C ARG A 185 -3.71 8.70 -13.97
N MET A 186 -4.95 8.93 -13.47
CA MET A 186 -5.39 8.39 -12.19
C MET A 186 -5.46 6.85 -12.19
N ALA A 187 -5.92 6.25 -13.28
CA ALA A 187 -5.96 4.80 -13.42
C ALA A 187 -4.57 4.15 -13.57
N ALA A 188 -3.57 4.93 -14.01
CA ALA A 188 -2.19 4.48 -14.08
C ALA A 188 -1.45 4.60 -12.74
N ALA A 189 -1.97 5.38 -11.79
CA ALA A 189 -1.46 5.46 -10.44
C ALA A 189 -1.83 4.17 -9.68
N TYR A 190 -0.83 3.45 -9.18
CA TYR A 190 -1.05 2.21 -8.44
C TYR A 190 -0.16 2.13 -7.21
N VAL A 191 -0.62 1.38 -6.23
CA VAL A 191 0.19 1.05 -5.05
C VAL A 191 0.97 -0.24 -5.30
N ILE A 192 2.20 -0.29 -4.83
CA ILE A 192 3.00 -1.50 -4.87
C ILE A 192 2.76 -2.25 -3.57
N THR A 193 2.21 -3.46 -3.66
CA THR A 193 1.70 -4.14 -2.47
C THR A 193 1.93 -5.66 -2.52
N ASN A 194 1.97 -6.27 -1.33
CA ASN A 194 1.83 -7.72 -1.14
C ASN A 194 0.45 -8.09 -0.58
N VAL A 195 -0.50 -7.15 -0.60
CA VAL A 195 -1.86 -7.35 -0.09
C VAL A 195 -2.84 -7.22 -1.24
N ASN A 196 -3.82 -8.11 -1.28
CA ASN A 196 -5.02 -7.96 -2.09
C ASN A 196 -6.26 -7.93 -1.19
N ILE A 197 -7.45 -7.92 -1.77
CA ILE A 197 -8.71 -7.89 -1.03
C ILE A 197 -8.88 -9.11 -0.11
N GLN A 198 -8.34 -10.25 -0.48
CA GLN A 198 -8.41 -11.48 0.32
C GLN A 198 -7.43 -11.43 1.50
N GLY A 199 -6.31 -10.74 1.35
CA GLY A 199 -5.28 -10.60 2.39
C GLY A 199 -3.88 -10.57 1.81
N ARG A 200 -2.91 -10.93 2.64
CA ARG A 200 -1.52 -11.04 2.21
C ARG A 200 -1.40 -12.13 1.14
N VAL A 201 -0.73 -11.78 0.05
CA VAL A 201 -0.34 -12.74 -0.98
C VAL A 201 0.84 -13.55 -0.44
N PRO A 202 0.73 -14.89 -0.32
CA PRO A 202 1.81 -15.70 0.22
C PRO A 202 3.09 -15.55 -0.61
N MET A 203 4.23 -15.54 0.10
CA MET A 203 5.53 -15.63 -0.55
C MET A 203 5.76 -17.10 -0.95
N GLY A 204 5.94 -17.33 -2.25
CA GLY A 204 6.20 -18.66 -2.80
C GLY A 204 6.94 -18.53 -4.12
N ASP A 205 7.12 -19.65 -4.82
CA ASP A 205 7.87 -19.70 -6.09
C ASP A 205 7.39 -18.66 -7.11
N GLN A 206 6.08 -18.40 -7.18
CA GLN A 206 5.54 -17.40 -8.10
C GLN A 206 6.03 -15.98 -7.76
N ALA A 207 6.06 -15.62 -6.48
CA ALA A 207 6.56 -14.29 -6.06
C ALA A 207 8.05 -14.12 -6.40
N LEU A 208 8.84 -15.19 -6.27
CA LEU A 208 10.26 -15.20 -6.65
C LEU A 208 10.43 -15.06 -8.17
N LEU A 209 9.62 -15.75 -8.98
CA LEU A 209 9.62 -15.63 -10.44
C LEU A 209 9.19 -14.24 -10.90
N ASP A 210 8.17 -13.65 -10.27
CA ASP A 210 7.69 -12.31 -10.58
C ASP A 210 8.76 -11.25 -10.26
N ALA A 211 9.43 -11.36 -9.10
CA ALA A 211 10.56 -10.50 -8.74
C ALA A 211 11.73 -10.65 -9.72
N SER A 212 12.04 -11.87 -10.12
CA SER A 212 13.11 -12.15 -11.10
C SER A 212 12.78 -11.56 -12.48
N ARG A 213 11.54 -11.69 -12.92
CA ARG A 213 11.05 -11.07 -14.15
C ARG A 213 11.13 -9.54 -14.06
N HIS A 214 10.71 -8.95 -12.94
CA HIS A 214 10.83 -7.53 -12.71
C HIS A 214 12.29 -7.07 -12.86
N PHE A 215 13.21 -7.70 -12.14
CA PHE A 215 14.63 -7.37 -12.19
C PHE A 215 15.28 -7.63 -13.54
N SER A 216 14.78 -8.57 -14.34
CA SER A 216 15.29 -8.77 -15.72
C SER A 216 15.00 -7.60 -16.65
N LEU A 217 13.98 -6.79 -16.32
CA LEU A 217 13.59 -5.58 -17.06
C LEU A 217 14.20 -4.30 -16.48
N LYS A 218 14.73 -4.37 -15.24
CA LYS A 218 15.21 -3.23 -14.43
C LYS A 218 16.63 -3.49 -13.93
N SER A 219 17.61 -3.42 -14.84
CA SER A 219 19.03 -3.77 -14.56
C SER A 219 19.64 -2.98 -13.40
N ASP A 220 19.32 -1.68 -13.28
CA ASP A 220 19.88 -0.82 -12.24
C ASP A 220 19.30 -1.17 -10.87
N GLN A 221 17.99 -1.46 -10.79
CA GLN A 221 17.38 -1.96 -9.56
C GLN A 221 17.92 -3.34 -9.19
N PHE A 222 18.15 -4.23 -10.16
CA PHE A 222 18.76 -5.54 -9.92
C PHE A 222 20.16 -5.43 -9.33
N LYS A 223 21.01 -4.56 -9.91
CA LYS A 223 22.34 -4.29 -9.36
C LYS A 223 22.27 -3.78 -7.93
N HIS A 224 21.41 -2.80 -7.67
CA HIS A 224 21.22 -2.23 -6.34
C HIS A 224 20.71 -3.29 -5.34
N ALA A 225 19.75 -4.12 -5.74
CA ALA A 225 19.28 -5.24 -4.89
C ALA A 225 20.41 -6.21 -4.55
N GLY A 226 21.25 -6.57 -5.51
CA GLY A 226 22.42 -7.42 -5.30
C GLY A 226 23.42 -6.81 -4.32
N GLU A 227 23.70 -5.50 -4.42
CA GLU A 227 24.57 -4.77 -3.49
C GLU A 227 24.00 -4.76 -2.06
N LEU A 228 22.69 -4.49 -1.92
CA LEU A 228 22.00 -4.53 -0.62
C LEU A 228 22.03 -5.92 0.01
N LEU A 229 21.65 -6.96 -0.73
CA LEU A 229 21.65 -8.35 -0.24
C LEU A 229 23.06 -8.80 0.19
N SER A 230 24.08 -8.39 -0.56
CA SER A 230 25.47 -8.70 -0.20
C SER A 230 25.94 -7.97 1.06
N SER A 231 25.40 -6.77 1.31
CA SER A 231 25.76 -5.96 2.50
C SER A 231 25.00 -6.37 3.77
N TRP A 232 23.88 -7.08 3.65
CA TRP A 232 22.98 -7.41 4.76
C TRP A 232 23.25 -8.77 5.43
N ASP A 233 24.44 -9.31 5.25
CA ASP A 233 24.89 -10.55 5.94
C ASP A 233 24.03 -11.80 5.68
N PHE A 234 23.48 -11.91 4.47
CA PHE A 234 22.82 -13.14 4.01
C PHE A 234 23.80 -14.23 3.54
N GLY A 235 25.12 -14.01 3.70
CA GLY A 235 26.16 -14.90 3.19
C GLY A 235 26.29 -14.87 1.66
N LEU A 236 25.66 -13.90 1.01
CA LEU A 236 25.72 -13.69 -0.43
C LEU A 236 26.85 -12.70 -0.78
N HIS A 237 27.61 -13.01 -1.83
CA HIS A 237 28.59 -12.10 -2.44
C HIS A 237 28.05 -11.42 -3.72
N GLY A 238 26.88 -11.81 -4.16
CA GLY A 238 26.19 -11.25 -5.31
C GLY A 238 24.99 -12.08 -5.69
N VAL A 239 24.25 -11.59 -6.66
CA VAL A 239 23.10 -12.26 -7.27
C VAL A 239 23.23 -12.21 -8.78
N ASP A 240 22.97 -13.32 -9.48
CA ASP A 240 22.84 -13.39 -10.91
C ASP A 240 21.41 -13.76 -11.31
N LEU A 241 21.04 -13.44 -12.56
CA LEU A 241 19.81 -13.91 -13.19
C LEU A 241 20.17 -14.75 -14.40
N ILE A 242 19.64 -15.97 -14.48
CA ILE A 242 19.75 -16.80 -15.68
C ILE A 242 18.41 -16.92 -16.38
N GLU A 243 18.44 -16.76 -17.69
CA GLU A 243 17.27 -16.99 -18.54
C GLU A 243 17.16 -18.46 -18.90
N VAL A 244 16.00 -19.06 -18.64
CA VAL A 244 15.72 -20.46 -18.93
C VAL A 244 14.45 -20.57 -19.78
N SER A 245 14.51 -21.30 -20.88
CA SER A 245 13.32 -21.66 -21.66
C SER A 245 12.62 -22.86 -21.01
N LEU A 246 11.33 -22.72 -20.70
CA LEU A 246 10.51 -23.79 -20.11
C LEU A 246 10.19 -24.89 -21.11
N ASN A 247 10.13 -24.56 -22.40
CA ASN A 247 9.76 -25.50 -23.44
C ASN A 247 10.68 -25.34 -24.65
N PRO A 248 11.47 -26.38 -25.00
CA PRO A 248 12.32 -26.32 -26.19
C PRO A 248 11.56 -26.09 -27.51
N GLN A 249 10.24 -26.40 -27.54
CA GLN A 249 9.38 -26.21 -28.71
C GLN A 249 8.72 -24.82 -28.72
N ALA A 250 8.82 -24.07 -27.62
CA ALA A 250 8.33 -22.69 -27.47
C ALA A 250 9.42 -21.84 -26.79
N PRO A 251 10.53 -21.55 -27.47
CA PRO A 251 11.70 -20.89 -26.89
C PRO A 251 11.42 -19.44 -26.42
N GLU A 252 10.29 -18.85 -26.83
CA GLU A 252 9.81 -17.57 -26.37
C GLU A 252 9.22 -17.61 -24.95
N GLN A 253 8.85 -18.79 -24.44
CA GLN A 253 8.39 -18.95 -23.05
C GLN A 253 9.59 -19.06 -22.11
N LYS A 254 10.07 -17.90 -21.72
CA LYS A 254 11.25 -17.75 -20.87
C LYS A 254 10.86 -17.38 -19.44
N ILE A 255 11.59 -17.94 -18.49
CA ILE A 255 11.58 -17.53 -17.09
C ILE A 255 12.98 -17.08 -16.68
N TRP A 256 13.04 -16.24 -15.65
CA TRP A 256 14.26 -15.80 -15.05
C TRP A 256 14.43 -16.44 -13.68
N ILE A 257 15.58 -17.11 -13.46
CA ILE A 257 15.89 -17.80 -12.20
C ILE A 257 17.03 -17.02 -11.53
N PRO A 258 16.82 -16.54 -10.27
CA PRO A 258 17.86 -15.88 -9.52
C PRO A 258 18.82 -16.90 -8.92
N LEU A 259 20.10 -16.60 -8.95
CA LEU A 259 21.18 -17.39 -8.37
C LEU A 259 21.92 -16.54 -7.33
N GLY A 260 22.04 -17.06 -6.12
CA GLY A 260 22.89 -16.52 -5.06
C GLY A 260 24.34 -16.95 -5.24
N LYS A 261 25.27 -16.03 -5.22
CA LYS A 261 26.72 -16.30 -5.28
C LYS A 261 27.29 -16.42 -3.89
N HIS A 262 28.01 -17.49 -3.65
CA HIS A 262 28.72 -17.78 -2.40
C HIS A 262 30.19 -18.06 -2.62
N PHE A 263 31.03 -17.76 -1.65
CA PHE A 263 32.42 -18.21 -1.63
C PHE A 263 32.58 -19.40 -0.67
N SER A 264 33.03 -20.51 -1.17
CA SER A 264 33.41 -21.67 -0.38
C SER A 264 34.85 -22.07 -0.71
N ARG A 265 35.73 -22.04 0.31
CA ARG A 265 37.15 -22.45 0.17
C ARG A 265 37.86 -21.88 -1.06
N ASN A 266 37.69 -20.56 -1.30
CA ASN A 266 38.24 -19.81 -2.43
C ASN A 266 37.59 -20.12 -3.81
N ASN A 267 36.50 -20.86 -3.87
CA ASN A 267 35.73 -21.06 -5.08
C ASN A 267 34.38 -20.35 -4.99
N GLU A 268 34.00 -19.66 -6.06
CA GLU A 268 32.65 -19.14 -6.21
C GLU A 268 31.69 -20.30 -6.56
N VAL A 269 30.57 -20.37 -5.84
CA VAL A 269 29.51 -21.34 -6.06
C VAL A 269 28.20 -20.57 -6.19
N SER A 270 27.42 -20.83 -7.23
CA SER A 270 26.10 -20.25 -7.43
C SER A 270 25.00 -21.26 -7.09
N LEU A 271 24.05 -20.84 -6.26
CA LEU A 271 22.90 -21.65 -5.86
C LEU A 271 21.61 -20.99 -6.37
N PRO A 272 20.66 -21.76 -6.92
CA PRO A 272 19.31 -21.24 -7.18
C PRO A 272 18.68 -20.68 -5.90
N PHE A 273 18.02 -19.53 -5.97
CA PHE A 273 17.35 -18.91 -4.81
C PHE A 273 16.31 -19.81 -4.13
N ALA A 274 15.72 -20.75 -4.86
CA ALA A 274 14.86 -21.76 -4.27
C ALA A 274 15.56 -22.66 -3.20
N LEU A 275 16.90 -22.67 -3.17
CA LEU A 275 17.71 -23.38 -2.18
C LEU A 275 18.25 -22.45 -1.08
N GLU A 276 18.03 -21.15 -1.20
CA GLU A 276 18.39 -20.17 -0.17
C GLU A 276 17.39 -20.21 1.00
N SER A 277 17.76 -19.55 2.11
CA SER A 277 16.85 -19.38 3.24
C SER A 277 15.59 -18.61 2.85
N THR A 278 14.48 -18.86 3.54
CA THR A 278 13.22 -18.10 3.32
C THR A 278 13.43 -16.60 3.53
N GLY A 279 14.29 -16.20 4.48
CA GLY A 279 14.66 -14.81 4.70
C GLY A 279 15.38 -14.18 3.50
N THR A 280 16.32 -14.91 2.87
CA THR A 280 17.03 -14.44 1.67
C THR A 280 16.07 -14.28 0.49
N GLN A 281 15.21 -15.28 0.27
CA GLN A 281 14.17 -15.22 -0.76
C GLN A 281 13.21 -14.05 -0.52
N GLY A 282 12.78 -13.88 0.75
CA GLY A 282 11.91 -12.80 1.19
C GLY A 282 12.48 -11.42 0.95
N ALA A 283 13.75 -11.22 1.31
CA ALA A 283 14.46 -9.96 1.09
C ALA A 283 14.54 -9.62 -0.41
N PHE A 284 14.84 -10.61 -1.28
CA PHE A 284 14.89 -10.41 -2.72
C PHE A 284 13.53 -9.97 -3.30
N VAL A 285 12.45 -10.65 -2.92
CA VAL A 285 11.09 -10.31 -3.34
C VAL A 285 10.65 -8.96 -2.79
N LEU A 286 10.96 -8.66 -1.53
CA LEU A 286 10.64 -7.37 -0.91
C LEU A 286 11.37 -6.24 -1.63
N LEU A 287 12.67 -6.40 -1.91
CA LEU A 287 13.47 -5.40 -2.62
C LEU A 287 12.92 -5.09 -4.01
N SER A 288 12.39 -6.07 -4.75
CA SER A 288 11.78 -5.79 -6.06
C SER A 288 10.61 -4.80 -5.98
N ARG A 289 9.85 -4.85 -4.88
CA ARG A 289 8.73 -3.93 -4.61
C ARG A 289 9.21 -2.57 -4.11
N LEU A 290 10.12 -2.58 -3.13
CA LEU A 290 10.58 -1.33 -2.51
C LEU A 290 11.40 -0.49 -3.47
N LEU A 291 12.30 -1.08 -4.26
CA LEU A 291 13.13 -0.34 -5.23
C LEU A 291 12.29 0.25 -6.36
N GLU A 292 11.24 -0.47 -6.82
CA GLU A 292 10.27 0.09 -7.76
C GLU A 292 9.53 1.29 -7.16
N THR A 293 9.06 1.15 -5.91
CA THR A 293 8.38 2.25 -5.20
C THR A 293 9.28 3.48 -5.07
N LEU A 294 10.54 3.29 -4.70
CA LEU A 294 11.52 4.37 -4.53
C LEU A 294 11.84 5.08 -5.87
N GLU A 295 11.93 4.31 -6.97
CA GLU A 295 12.18 4.86 -8.32
C GLU A 295 11.03 5.73 -8.82
N ILE A 296 9.79 5.29 -8.63
CA ILE A 296 8.61 6.03 -9.12
C ILE A 296 8.14 7.13 -8.17
N GLY A 297 8.57 7.13 -6.92
CA GLY A 297 8.08 8.05 -5.88
C GLY A 297 6.65 7.74 -5.45
N GLY A 298 6.25 6.46 -5.44
CA GLY A 298 4.91 5.99 -5.14
C GLY A 298 4.71 5.56 -3.69
N LEU A 299 3.69 4.73 -3.47
CA LEU A 299 3.32 4.17 -2.19
C LEU A 299 3.52 2.65 -2.17
N ALA A 300 4.33 2.16 -1.21
CA ALA A 300 4.39 0.74 -0.86
C ALA A 300 3.42 0.42 0.28
N VAL A 301 2.66 -0.67 0.13
CA VAL A 301 1.68 -1.17 1.11
C VAL A 301 2.04 -2.62 1.43
N ILE A 302 2.73 -2.85 2.55
CA ILE A 302 3.35 -4.14 2.86
C ILE A 302 2.79 -4.73 4.16
N ASP A 303 2.18 -5.89 4.05
CA ASP A 303 1.71 -6.66 5.22
C ASP A 303 2.83 -7.60 5.71
N GLU A 304 2.98 -7.68 7.05
CA GLU A 304 4.00 -8.46 7.72
C GLU A 304 5.41 -8.19 7.13
N PHE A 305 5.83 -6.92 7.23
CA PHE A 305 7.05 -6.39 6.63
C PHE A 305 8.30 -7.17 7.03
N GLU A 306 8.36 -7.64 8.28
CA GLU A 306 9.46 -8.42 8.84
C GLU A 306 9.40 -9.91 8.57
N SER A 307 8.37 -10.39 7.86
CA SER A 307 8.17 -11.82 7.67
C SER A 307 9.42 -12.49 7.09
N ASP A 308 9.87 -13.51 7.78
CA ASP A 308 11.10 -14.26 7.49
C ASP A 308 12.41 -13.45 7.58
N LEU A 309 12.36 -12.16 7.99
CA LEU A 309 13.54 -11.33 8.18
C LEU A 309 13.96 -11.26 9.66
N HIS A 310 15.26 -11.19 9.91
CA HIS A 310 15.76 -10.90 11.25
C HIS A 310 15.37 -9.46 11.65
N PRO A 311 14.92 -9.19 12.91
CA PRO A 311 14.50 -7.85 13.33
C PRO A 311 15.52 -6.74 13.05
N HIS A 312 16.81 -7.02 13.11
CA HIS A 312 17.87 -6.05 12.78
C HIS A 312 17.88 -5.64 11.30
N MET A 313 17.16 -6.35 10.42
CA MET A 313 17.03 -5.98 9.02
C MET A 313 16.00 -4.86 8.80
N LEU A 314 15.13 -4.61 9.78
CA LEU A 314 14.11 -3.56 9.67
C LEU A 314 14.76 -2.19 9.47
N GLU A 315 15.73 -1.84 10.30
CA GLU A 315 16.39 -0.52 10.24
C GLU A 315 17.03 -0.24 8.88
N PRO A 316 17.94 -1.07 8.34
CA PRO A 316 18.54 -0.82 7.03
C PRO A 316 17.54 -0.78 5.88
N ILE A 317 16.44 -1.55 5.95
CA ILE A 317 15.39 -1.50 4.91
C ILE A 317 14.57 -0.21 5.03
N LEU A 318 14.19 0.19 6.24
CA LEU A 318 13.45 1.43 6.46
C LEU A 318 14.29 2.65 6.08
N ASP A 319 15.62 2.63 6.33
CA ASP A 319 16.54 3.69 5.95
C ASP A 319 16.57 3.99 4.45
N LEU A 320 16.19 3.03 3.59
CA LEU A 320 16.01 3.31 2.16
C LEU A 320 14.98 4.41 1.90
N PHE A 321 13.94 4.50 2.73
CA PHE A 321 12.90 5.55 2.61
C PHE A 321 13.30 6.86 3.27
N ALA A 322 14.10 6.82 4.33
CA ALA A 322 14.60 8.02 5.01
C ALA A 322 15.69 8.72 4.21
N ASN A 323 16.58 7.98 3.56
CA ASN A 323 17.76 8.53 2.91
C ASN A 323 17.39 9.23 1.58
N PRO A 324 17.66 10.55 1.41
CA PRO A 324 17.35 11.26 0.18
C PRO A 324 18.05 10.75 -1.08
N LYS A 325 19.16 9.99 -0.93
CA LYS A 325 19.86 9.40 -2.08
C LYS A 325 19.12 8.19 -2.64
N THR A 326 18.52 7.37 -1.78
CA THR A 326 17.76 6.18 -2.18
C THR A 326 16.29 6.50 -2.42
N ASN A 327 15.78 7.57 -1.80
CA ASN A 327 14.39 8.05 -1.94
C ASN A 327 14.34 9.52 -2.40
N PRO A 328 14.84 9.85 -3.61
CA PRO A 328 14.84 11.22 -4.11
C PRO A 328 13.43 11.74 -4.45
N HIS A 329 12.47 10.85 -4.62
CA HIS A 329 11.09 11.15 -5.00
C HIS A 329 10.10 11.12 -3.84
N ASN A 330 10.58 11.00 -2.59
CA ASN A 330 9.76 10.95 -1.37
C ASN A 330 8.70 9.86 -1.39
N ALA A 331 9.03 8.69 -1.93
CA ALA A 331 8.18 7.51 -1.85
C ALA A 331 7.76 7.24 -0.40
N GLN A 332 6.54 6.73 -0.23
CA GLN A 332 5.96 6.43 1.07
C GLN A 332 5.83 4.92 1.29
N LEU A 333 5.85 4.50 2.55
CA LEU A 333 5.66 3.12 2.97
C LEU A 333 4.65 3.06 4.12
N ILE A 334 3.61 2.25 3.95
CA ILE A 334 2.76 1.79 5.06
C ILE A 334 2.91 0.28 5.20
N PHE A 335 3.10 -0.19 6.43
CA PHE A 335 3.32 -1.61 6.64
C PHE A 335 2.79 -2.06 8.00
N THR A 336 2.39 -3.33 8.09
CA THR A 336 2.14 -3.98 9.37
C THR A 336 3.41 -4.65 9.86
N CYS A 337 3.57 -4.69 11.18
CA CYS A 337 4.72 -5.32 11.82
C CYS A 337 4.32 -6.02 13.11
N HIS A 338 4.87 -7.22 13.33
CA HIS A 338 4.79 -7.95 14.60
C HIS A 338 6.05 -7.73 15.46
N ALA A 339 7.16 -7.34 14.83
CA ALA A 339 8.39 -6.98 15.53
C ALA A 339 8.21 -5.59 16.16
N ILE A 340 7.82 -5.57 17.43
CA ILE A 340 7.49 -4.33 18.17
C ILE A 340 8.73 -3.43 18.34
N GLU A 341 9.93 -3.96 18.14
CA GLU A 341 11.20 -3.22 18.09
C GLU A 341 11.17 -2.06 17.08
N VAL A 342 10.32 -2.11 16.07
CA VAL A 342 10.07 -1.00 15.11
C VAL A 342 9.70 0.30 15.83
N LEU A 343 9.06 0.23 17.00
CA LEU A 343 8.73 1.40 17.83
C LEU A 343 9.94 2.17 18.34
N ASN A 344 11.16 1.57 18.30
CA ASN A 344 12.41 2.27 18.62
C ASN A 344 12.95 3.08 17.41
N LEU A 345 12.44 2.84 16.20
CA LEU A 345 12.93 3.42 14.95
C LEU A 345 12.05 4.56 14.43
N VAL A 346 10.80 4.65 14.92
CA VAL A 346 9.76 5.57 14.41
C VAL A 346 9.33 6.57 15.47
N ASN A 347 8.77 7.70 15.05
CA ASN A 347 8.16 8.67 15.95
C ASN A 347 6.66 8.40 16.13
N LYS A 348 6.04 9.04 17.12
CA LYS A 348 4.65 8.81 17.49
C LYS A 348 3.62 9.13 16.37
N ALA A 349 3.93 10.04 15.44
CA ALA A 349 3.07 10.35 14.32
C ALA A 349 3.22 9.33 13.16
N GLN A 350 4.11 8.35 13.30
CA GLN A 350 4.38 7.30 12.31
C GLN A 350 3.84 5.93 12.75
N VAL A 351 3.04 5.88 13.80
CA VAL A 351 2.52 4.63 14.36
C VAL A 351 1.00 4.66 14.42
N MET A 352 0.37 3.68 13.80
CA MET A 352 -1.03 3.34 13.98
C MET A 352 -1.15 2.16 14.94
N LEU A 353 -1.87 2.35 16.02
CA LEU A 353 -2.22 1.32 16.99
C LEU A 353 -3.55 0.68 16.61
N VAL A 354 -3.60 -0.64 16.52
CA VAL A 354 -4.80 -1.39 16.17
C VAL A 354 -5.17 -2.34 17.27
N GLN A 355 -6.42 -2.29 17.72
CA GLN A 355 -6.96 -3.19 18.73
C GLN A 355 -8.34 -3.72 18.31
N LYS A 356 -8.79 -4.75 18.98
CA LYS A 356 -10.11 -5.33 18.76
C LYS A 356 -10.80 -5.51 20.11
N ASN A 357 -12.09 -5.13 20.18
CA ASN A 357 -12.92 -5.31 21.37
C ASN A 357 -13.50 -6.74 21.47
N GLN A 358 -14.27 -7.01 22.53
CA GLN A 358 -14.90 -8.30 22.76
C GLN A 358 -16.03 -8.62 21.76
N ASP A 359 -16.59 -7.59 21.13
CA ASP A 359 -17.63 -7.72 20.10
C ASP A 359 -17.05 -7.94 18.70
N CYS A 360 -15.72 -8.22 18.62
CA CYS A 360 -14.98 -8.41 17.39
C CYS A 360 -14.89 -7.17 16.50
N GLU A 361 -15.14 -5.99 17.02
CA GLU A 361 -14.95 -4.73 16.32
C GLU A 361 -13.51 -4.23 16.51
N SER A 362 -12.86 -3.93 15.41
CA SER A 362 -11.53 -3.33 15.41
C SER A 362 -11.63 -1.81 15.48
N SER A 363 -10.67 -1.20 16.16
CA SER A 363 -10.45 0.24 16.17
C SER A 363 -8.98 0.54 15.96
N ALA A 364 -8.68 1.72 15.44
CA ALA A 364 -7.31 2.19 15.24
C ALA A 364 -7.21 3.66 15.60
N CYS A 365 -6.04 4.07 16.11
CA CYS A 365 -5.70 5.46 16.34
C CYS A 365 -4.21 5.67 16.11
N ARG A 366 -3.83 6.88 15.74
CA ARG A 366 -2.42 7.24 15.61
C ARG A 366 -1.83 7.48 17.02
N LEU A 367 -0.60 7.03 17.26
CA LEU A 367 0.00 7.06 18.59
C LEU A 367 0.11 8.48 19.18
N ASP A 368 0.24 9.51 18.37
CA ASP A 368 0.30 10.90 18.84
C ASP A 368 -1.06 11.48 19.26
N GLU A 369 -2.17 10.81 18.94
CA GLU A 369 -3.51 11.12 19.41
C GLU A 369 -3.79 10.57 20.83
N VAL A 370 -2.99 9.61 21.27
CA VAL A 370 -3.09 9.05 22.62
C VAL A 370 -2.59 10.06 23.63
N GLY A 371 -3.43 10.38 24.61
CA GLY A 371 -3.12 11.39 25.63
C GLY A 371 -1.88 11.04 26.47
N GLY A 372 -1.07 12.06 26.80
CA GLY A 372 0.08 11.93 27.72
C GLY A 372 1.35 11.35 27.13
N ILE A 373 1.43 11.16 25.79
CA ILE A 373 2.63 10.67 25.12
C ILE A 373 3.59 11.83 24.80
N ARG A 374 4.82 11.73 25.29
CA ARG A 374 5.89 12.70 25.03
C ARG A 374 6.77 12.24 23.86
N PRO A 375 7.44 13.15 23.15
CA PRO A 375 8.34 12.80 22.03
C PRO A 375 9.56 11.98 22.46
N ASP A 376 9.99 12.11 23.74
CA ASP A 376 11.15 11.45 24.35
C ASP A 376 10.79 10.14 25.08
N ASP A 377 9.53 9.71 25.00
CA ASP A 377 9.10 8.43 25.58
C ASP A 377 9.75 7.25 24.84
N ASN A 378 10.07 6.21 25.60
CA ASN A 378 10.39 4.90 25.01
C ASN A 378 9.08 4.20 24.62
N PHE A 379 8.70 4.32 23.34
CA PHE A 379 7.42 3.77 22.85
C PHE A 379 7.36 2.25 22.94
N TYR A 380 8.48 1.56 22.70
CA TYR A 380 8.56 0.11 22.85
C TYR A 380 8.27 -0.31 24.29
N ALA A 381 8.98 0.27 25.27
CA ALA A 381 8.81 -0.09 26.68
C ALA A 381 7.38 0.19 27.19
N LYS A 382 6.79 1.33 26.79
CA LYS A 382 5.41 1.70 27.15
C LYS A 382 4.39 0.78 26.49
N TYR A 383 4.58 0.41 25.21
CA TYR A 383 3.74 -0.56 24.53
C TYR A 383 3.77 -1.90 25.24
N MET A 384 4.97 -2.44 25.55
CA MET A 384 5.12 -3.70 26.28
C MET A 384 4.53 -3.69 27.68
N ALA A 385 4.47 -2.51 28.32
CA ALA A 385 3.79 -2.30 29.61
C ALA A 385 2.26 -2.14 29.48
N GLY A 386 1.69 -2.22 28.27
CA GLY A 386 0.24 -2.07 28.04
C GLY A 386 -0.27 -0.63 28.13
N ALA A 387 0.62 0.37 28.16
CA ALA A 387 0.23 1.77 28.37
C ALA A 387 -0.64 2.36 27.24
N TYR A 388 -0.65 1.74 26.06
CA TYR A 388 -1.39 2.20 24.88
C TYR A 388 -2.64 1.37 24.55
N GLY A 389 -2.96 0.33 25.35
CA GLY A 389 -4.15 -0.50 25.19
C GLY A 389 -4.11 -1.53 24.05
N ALA A 390 -3.24 -1.38 23.05
CA ALA A 390 -3.16 -2.27 21.89
C ALA A 390 -2.23 -3.47 22.13
N THR A 391 -2.33 -4.10 23.30
CA THR A 391 -1.54 -5.29 23.69
C THR A 391 -2.44 -6.50 23.88
N PRO A 392 -1.92 -7.75 23.69
CA PRO A 392 -2.71 -8.94 23.97
C PRO A 392 -3.17 -9.00 25.43
N ASN A 393 -4.45 -9.30 25.66
CA ASN A 393 -4.96 -9.69 26.97
C ASN A 393 -4.69 -11.19 27.14
N LEU A 394 -3.58 -11.55 27.78
CA LEU A 394 -3.19 -12.94 28.12
C LEU A 394 -3.73 -13.35 29.46
#